data_62443e10536c59ad5912bfff9063f9ec
#
_entry.id   62443e10536c59ad5912bfff9063f9ec
#
_cell.length_a   1.000
_cell.length_b   1.000
_cell.length_c   1.000
_cell.angle_alpha   90.00
_cell.angle_beta   90.00
_cell.angle_gamma   90.00
#
_symmetry.space_group_name_H-M   'P 1'
#
loop_
_entity.id
_entity.type
_entity.pdbx_description
1 polymer ?
#
loop_
_entity_poly.entity_id
_entity_poly.type
_entity_poly.pdbx_seq_one_letter_code
_entity_poly.pdbx_strand_id
1 'polypeptide(L)'
;VAASDVYKRQKLKTTVFNDLYSRIISMVVFPAKFDADFGRDTNIITEFLPSIIDNNKSRLLSFLAAIDIGIVDISYREHNGENVFFTVHKGRENKEYEMGLFTESSGTLKCIVLFIHAWFCVSFDGVLVIDELNTKLHPLLLKFIVDLFYDSASRAQLIYTTHDTTLMDKKFFRRDQIWFVEKDEFGESRLFALSDYKVRSDASFEKDYLAGVYGGIPMLREFSMKEDK
;
A
#
# COMPACT_ATOMS: atom_id res chain seq x y z
N VAL A 1 -16.21 -14.62 -45.00
CA VAL A 1 -16.17 -14.26 -43.56
C VAL A 1 -17.39 -13.36 -43.34
N ALA A 2 -18.39 -13.84 -42.62
CA ALA A 2 -19.68 -13.15 -42.47
C ALA A 2 -19.49 -11.84 -41.68
N ALA A 3 -20.18 -10.78 -42.09
CA ALA A 3 -20.18 -9.47 -41.41
C ALA A 3 -20.49 -9.57 -39.90
N SER A 4 -21.22 -10.62 -39.49
CA SER A 4 -21.52 -10.94 -38.10
C SER A 4 -20.28 -11.24 -37.27
N ASP A 5 -19.23 -11.82 -37.83
CA ASP A 5 -18.00 -12.18 -37.08
C ASP A 5 -17.09 -10.97 -36.86
N VAL A 6 -17.09 -10.03 -37.82
CA VAL A 6 -16.38 -8.75 -37.66
C VAL A 6 -17.06 -7.90 -36.61
N TYR A 7 -18.38 -7.83 -36.60
CA TYR A 7 -19.15 -7.09 -35.60
C TYR A 7 -19.00 -7.67 -34.19
N LYS A 8 -19.03 -9.00 -34.06
CA LYS A 8 -18.77 -9.66 -32.76
C LYS A 8 -17.37 -9.39 -32.25
N ARG A 9 -16.35 -9.42 -33.11
CA ARG A 9 -14.96 -9.12 -32.74
C ARG A 9 -14.78 -7.64 -32.35
N GLN A 10 -15.43 -6.71 -33.03
CA GLN A 10 -15.42 -5.29 -32.67
C GLN A 10 -16.11 -5.05 -31.33
N LYS A 11 -17.29 -5.67 -31.10
CA LYS A 11 -18.01 -5.56 -29.82
C LYS A 11 -17.22 -6.13 -28.66
N LEU A 12 -16.53 -7.26 -28.86
CA LEU A 12 -15.66 -7.86 -27.84
C LEU A 12 -14.49 -6.94 -27.52
N LYS A 13 -13.83 -6.35 -28.52
CA LYS A 13 -12.75 -5.37 -28.32
C LYS A 13 -13.22 -4.13 -27.58
N THR A 14 -14.40 -3.61 -27.90
CA THR A 14 -14.98 -2.43 -27.22
C THR A 14 -15.32 -2.74 -25.77
N THR A 15 -15.85 -3.93 -25.48
CA THR A 15 -16.17 -4.35 -24.11
C THR A 15 -14.90 -4.48 -23.27
N VAL A 16 -13.86 -5.13 -23.79
CA VAL A 16 -12.55 -5.26 -23.10
C VAL A 16 -11.90 -3.89 -22.89
N PHE A 17 -11.99 -2.98 -23.87
CA PHE A 17 -11.46 -1.63 -23.74
C PHE A 17 -12.23 -0.83 -22.68
N ASN A 18 -13.55 -0.90 -22.65
CA ASN A 18 -14.36 -0.22 -21.65
C ASN A 18 -14.11 -0.77 -20.24
N ASP A 19 -13.91 -2.08 -20.11
CA ASP A 19 -13.58 -2.73 -18.85
C ASP A 19 -12.19 -2.28 -18.34
N LEU A 20 -11.20 -2.25 -19.23
CA LEU A 20 -9.87 -1.73 -18.93
C LEU A 20 -9.91 -0.24 -18.56
N TYR A 21 -10.64 0.57 -19.32
CA TYR A 21 -10.81 2.00 -19.07
C TYR A 21 -11.48 2.25 -17.71
N SER A 22 -12.54 1.52 -17.39
CA SER A 22 -13.22 1.62 -16.09
C SER A 22 -12.29 1.25 -14.94
N ARG A 23 -11.46 0.21 -15.10
CA ARG A 23 -10.46 -0.19 -14.10
C ARG A 23 -9.36 0.87 -13.92
N ILE A 24 -8.88 1.45 -15.02
CA ILE A 24 -7.85 2.53 -14.95
C ILE A 24 -8.42 3.76 -14.22
N ILE A 25 -9.68 4.13 -14.48
CA ILE A 25 -10.31 5.27 -13.79
C ILE A 25 -10.56 4.98 -12.32
N SER A 26 -10.83 3.73 -11.94
CA SER A 26 -11.00 3.32 -10.55
C SER A 26 -9.69 3.11 -9.79
N MET A 27 -8.53 3.29 -10.45
CA MET A 27 -7.23 3.20 -9.78
C MET A 27 -7.01 4.40 -8.86
N VAL A 28 -6.79 4.13 -7.60
CA VAL A 28 -6.32 5.11 -6.64
C VAL A 28 -4.81 4.98 -6.51
N VAL A 29 -4.08 5.97 -7.03
CA VAL A 29 -2.62 5.97 -6.97
C VAL A 29 -2.15 6.78 -5.76
N PHE A 30 -1.43 6.14 -4.88
CA PHE A 30 -0.73 6.78 -3.78
C PHE A 30 0.64 7.26 -4.28
N PRO A 31 0.91 8.54 -4.33
CA PRO A 31 2.25 9.01 -4.72
C PRO A 31 3.29 8.65 -3.65
N ALA A 32 4.49 8.32 -4.10
CA ALA A 32 5.64 7.84 -3.36
C ALA A 32 6.12 8.70 -2.18
N LYS A 33 5.68 9.92 -2.07
CA LYS A 33 6.25 10.86 -1.11
C LYS A 33 5.37 11.03 0.14
N PHE A 34 5.21 9.96 0.90
CA PHE A 34 4.70 10.06 2.27
C PHE A 34 5.60 10.93 3.17
N ASP A 35 6.86 11.15 2.81
CA ASP A 35 7.81 11.91 3.61
C ASP A 35 7.89 13.40 3.28
N ALA A 36 7.54 13.79 2.06
CA ALA A 36 7.70 15.17 1.60
C ALA A 36 6.42 16.00 1.71
N ASP A 37 5.26 15.35 1.86
CA ASP A 37 3.97 16.02 1.73
C ASP A 37 3.04 15.69 2.91
N PHE A 38 3.47 16.08 4.13
CA PHE A 38 2.60 16.07 5.32
C PHE A 38 1.28 16.81 5.03
N GLY A 39 1.31 17.82 4.14
CA GLY A 39 0.13 18.54 3.70
C GLY A 39 -0.88 17.69 2.91
N ARG A 40 -0.43 16.69 2.13
CA ARG A 40 -1.35 15.84 1.36
C ARG A 40 -2.04 14.80 2.24
N ASP A 41 -1.31 14.19 3.16
CA ASP A 41 -1.86 13.23 4.13
C ASP A 41 -2.88 13.92 5.03
N THR A 42 -2.59 15.16 5.45
CA THR A 42 -3.51 16.01 6.20
C THR A 42 -4.78 16.27 5.40
N ASN A 43 -4.69 16.59 4.12
CA ASN A 43 -5.86 16.84 3.27
C ASN A 43 -6.75 15.59 3.14
N ILE A 44 -6.17 14.40 2.95
CA ILE A 44 -6.92 13.14 2.89
C ILE A 44 -7.65 12.89 4.21
N ILE A 45 -6.97 13.08 5.33
CA ILE A 45 -7.57 12.93 6.66
C ILE A 45 -8.71 13.94 6.83
N THR A 46 -8.49 15.21 6.56
CA THR A 46 -9.50 16.26 6.76
C THR A 46 -10.72 16.10 5.87
N GLU A 47 -10.53 15.58 4.65
CA GLU A 47 -11.61 15.39 3.68
C GLU A 47 -12.45 14.14 3.97
N PHE A 48 -11.83 13.01 4.27
CA PHE A 48 -12.52 11.72 4.30
C PHE A 48 -12.77 11.16 5.70
N LEU A 49 -11.93 11.51 6.68
CA LEU A 49 -12.03 10.95 8.03
C LEU A 49 -13.35 11.31 8.73
N PRO A 50 -13.96 12.52 8.58
CA PRO A 50 -15.26 12.81 9.18
C PRO A 50 -16.33 11.80 8.77
N SER A 51 -16.45 11.52 7.47
CA SER A 51 -17.42 10.55 6.96
C SER A 51 -17.18 9.12 7.48
N ILE A 52 -15.92 8.74 7.68
CA ILE A 52 -15.57 7.44 8.27
C ILE A 52 -15.93 7.39 9.75
N ILE A 53 -15.66 8.46 10.50
CA ILE A 53 -16.04 8.55 11.93
C ILE A 53 -17.55 8.47 12.07
N ASP A 54 -18.32 9.17 11.24
CA ASP A 54 -19.77 9.22 11.34
C ASP A 54 -20.44 7.88 10.96
N ASN A 55 -19.91 7.16 9.98
CA ASN A 55 -20.57 6.01 9.40
C ASN A 55 -19.88 4.66 9.68
N ASN A 56 -18.58 4.65 9.95
CA ASN A 56 -17.76 3.45 10.03
C ASN A 56 -16.72 3.47 11.15
N LYS A 57 -16.92 4.29 12.18
CA LYS A 57 -15.99 4.49 13.31
C LYS A 57 -15.54 3.17 13.94
N SER A 58 -16.47 2.25 14.17
CA SER A 58 -16.18 0.95 14.79
C SER A 58 -15.16 0.12 13.98
N ARG A 59 -15.22 0.19 12.66
CA ARG A 59 -14.25 -0.52 11.79
C ARG A 59 -12.87 0.13 11.81
N LEU A 60 -12.82 1.46 11.81
CA LEU A 60 -11.55 2.18 11.98
C LEU A 60 -10.91 1.85 13.32
N LEU A 61 -11.68 1.89 14.43
CA LEU A 61 -11.17 1.54 15.76
C LEU A 61 -10.72 0.07 15.84
N SER A 62 -11.46 -0.86 15.21
CA SER A 62 -11.06 -2.27 15.14
C SER A 62 -9.75 -2.44 14.37
N PHE A 63 -9.56 -1.70 13.27
CA PHE A 63 -8.30 -1.70 12.52
C PHE A 63 -7.14 -1.16 13.38
N LEU A 64 -7.32 -0.01 14.04
CA LEU A 64 -6.29 0.59 14.90
C LEU A 64 -5.94 -0.32 16.08
N ALA A 65 -6.92 -1.00 16.67
CA ALA A 65 -6.68 -1.98 17.72
C ALA A 65 -5.92 -3.22 17.21
N ALA A 66 -6.22 -3.68 15.99
CA ALA A 66 -5.55 -4.85 15.41
C ALA A 66 -4.06 -4.61 15.11
N ILE A 67 -3.66 -3.35 14.91
CA ILE A 67 -2.28 -2.95 14.69
C ILE A 67 -1.60 -2.37 15.94
N ASP A 68 -2.23 -2.55 17.10
CA ASP A 68 -1.69 -2.19 18.44
C ASP A 68 -1.28 -0.71 18.58
N ILE A 69 -2.06 0.20 17.99
CA ILE A 69 -1.76 1.64 18.08
C ILE A 69 -2.17 2.26 19.42
N GLY A 70 -3.00 1.58 20.22
CA GLY A 70 -3.44 2.04 21.54
C GLY A 70 -4.49 3.16 21.52
N ILE A 71 -4.99 3.54 20.36
CA ILE A 71 -6.10 4.47 20.21
C ILE A 71 -7.41 3.74 20.52
N VAL A 72 -8.15 4.22 21.52
CA VAL A 72 -9.43 3.63 21.95
C VAL A 72 -10.64 4.39 21.41
N ASP A 73 -10.46 5.67 21.06
CA ASP A 73 -11.49 6.46 20.39
C ASP A 73 -10.87 7.51 19.46
N ILE A 74 -11.65 7.94 18.49
CA ILE A 74 -11.30 9.00 17.55
C ILE A 74 -12.53 9.88 17.31
N SER A 75 -12.35 11.18 17.31
CA SER A 75 -13.43 12.15 17.13
C SER A 75 -12.96 13.40 16.38
N TYR A 76 -13.89 14.22 15.96
CA TYR A 76 -13.60 15.56 15.46
C TYR A 76 -14.60 16.58 15.99
N ARG A 77 -14.19 17.85 16.01
CA ARG A 77 -15.01 18.99 16.42
C ARG A 77 -14.75 20.12 15.43
N GLU A 78 -15.81 20.80 15.05
CA GLU A 78 -15.68 22.01 14.24
C GLU A 78 -15.15 23.16 15.10
N HIS A 79 -14.13 23.82 14.61
CA HIS A 79 -13.58 25.03 15.21
C HIS A 79 -13.23 26.02 14.08
N ASN A 80 -13.86 27.21 14.11
CA ASN A 80 -13.70 28.27 13.10
C ASN A 80 -13.95 27.82 11.65
N GLY A 81 -14.88 26.89 11.43
CA GLY A 81 -15.20 26.37 10.10
C GLY A 81 -14.26 25.24 9.61
N GLU A 82 -13.34 24.78 10.46
CA GLU A 82 -12.44 23.68 10.16
C GLU A 82 -12.65 22.50 11.15
N ASN A 83 -12.48 21.28 10.67
CA ASN A 83 -12.54 20.10 11.51
C ASN A 83 -11.20 19.88 12.22
N VAL A 84 -11.23 19.85 13.54
CA VAL A 84 -10.11 19.51 14.42
C VAL A 84 -10.31 18.09 14.93
N PHE A 85 -9.34 17.22 14.72
CA PHE A 85 -9.42 15.79 15.04
C PHE A 85 -8.69 15.45 16.31
N PHE A 86 -9.25 14.51 17.06
CA PHE A 86 -8.73 14.05 18.35
C PHE A 86 -8.69 12.53 18.40
N THR A 87 -7.66 12.00 19.07
CA THR A 87 -7.52 10.60 19.43
C THR A 87 -7.59 10.47 20.94
N VAL A 88 -8.11 9.36 21.43
CA VAL A 88 -8.16 9.02 22.85
C VAL A 88 -7.32 7.79 23.09
N HIS A 89 -6.40 7.89 24.03
CA HIS A 89 -5.53 6.79 24.46
C HIS A 89 -5.90 6.35 25.86
N LYS A 90 -5.79 5.04 26.10
CA LYS A 90 -5.96 4.47 27.43
C LYS A 90 -4.65 4.54 28.20
N GLY A 91 -4.66 5.26 29.29
CA GLY A 91 -3.54 5.34 30.21
C GLY A 91 -3.62 4.36 31.38
N ARG A 92 -2.73 4.52 32.36
CA ARG A 92 -2.74 3.76 33.61
C ARG A 92 -4.04 4.05 34.40
N GLU A 93 -4.46 3.08 35.21
CA GLU A 93 -5.66 3.19 36.07
C GLU A 93 -6.97 3.43 35.27
N ASN A 94 -7.04 2.98 34.02
CA ASN A 94 -8.17 3.21 33.10
C ASN A 94 -8.47 4.70 32.82
N LYS A 95 -7.54 5.60 33.06
CA LYS A 95 -7.70 7.00 32.67
C LYS A 95 -7.55 7.12 31.17
N GLU A 96 -8.38 7.96 30.58
CA GLU A 96 -8.33 8.27 29.15
C GLU A 96 -7.65 9.62 28.95
N TYR A 97 -6.87 9.72 27.89
CA TYR A 97 -6.14 10.94 27.51
C TYR A 97 -6.50 11.30 26.07
N GLU A 98 -7.08 12.47 25.90
CA GLU A 98 -7.36 13.04 24.58
C GLU A 98 -6.14 13.83 24.09
N MET A 99 -5.78 13.66 22.83
CA MET A 99 -4.72 14.43 22.16
C MET A 99 -5.09 14.74 20.71
N GLY A 100 -4.48 15.77 20.15
CA GLY A 100 -4.71 16.13 18.76
C GLY A 100 -4.20 15.04 17.81
N LEU A 101 -5.01 14.63 16.83
CA LEU A 101 -4.65 13.58 15.88
C LEU A 101 -3.29 13.85 15.20
N PHE A 102 -3.01 15.08 14.81
CA PHE A 102 -1.77 15.43 14.12
C PHE A 102 -0.53 15.49 15.04
N THR A 103 -0.71 15.22 16.34
CA THR A 103 0.42 15.01 17.28
C THR A 103 0.80 13.54 17.39
N GLU A 104 0.05 12.64 16.76
CA GLU A 104 0.39 11.21 16.67
C GLU A 104 1.69 10.96 15.89
N SER A 105 2.22 9.76 16.04
CA SER A 105 3.38 9.36 15.26
C SER A 105 3.07 9.36 13.74
N SER A 106 4.09 9.63 12.92
CA SER A 106 3.93 9.56 11.47
C SER A 106 3.52 8.17 10.97
N GLY A 107 3.87 7.11 11.68
CA GLY A 107 3.41 5.75 11.39
C GLY A 107 1.92 5.57 11.68
N THR A 108 1.43 6.13 12.78
CA THR A 108 -0.01 6.14 13.13
C THR A 108 -0.83 6.88 12.07
N LEU A 109 -0.40 8.09 11.70
CA LEU A 109 -1.07 8.88 10.66
C LEU A 109 -1.08 8.14 9.32
N LYS A 110 0.03 7.52 8.94
CA LYS A 110 0.11 6.67 7.74
C LYS A 110 -0.88 5.51 7.79
N CYS A 111 -1.00 4.83 8.93
CA CYS A 111 -1.97 3.73 9.09
C CYS A 111 -3.41 4.20 8.90
N ILE A 112 -3.77 5.38 9.43
CA ILE A 112 -5.11 5.97 9.25
C ILE A 112 -5.37 6.29 7.77
N VAL A 113 -4.41 6.92 7.10
CA VAL A 113 -4.51 7.23 5.66
C VAL A 113 -4.61 5.96 4.82
N LEU A 114 -3.81 4.93 5.12
CA LEU A 114 -3.91 3.63 4.47
C LEU A 114 -5.27 2.96 4.69
N PHE A 115 -5.81 3.05 5.91
CA PHE A 115 -7.17 2.56 6.18
C PHE A 115 -8.21 3.26 5.30
N ILE A 116 -8.16 4.61 5.21
CA ILE A 116 -9.08 5.40 4.38
C ILE A 116 -9.04 4.89 2.93
N HIS A 117 -7.86 4.78 2.36
CA HIS A 117 -7.72 4.34 0.97
C HIS A 117 -8.09 2.87 0.74
N ALA A 118 -7.69 1.97 1.64
CA ALA A 118 -8.07 0.56 1.57
C ALA A 118 -9.59 0.41 1.69
N TRP A 119 -10.21 1.16 2.60
CA TRP A 119 -11.66 1.19 2.76
C TRP A 119 -12.39 1.58 1.47
N PHE A 120 -11.98 2.67 0.84
CA PHE A 120 -12.56 3.09 -0.44
C PHE A 120 -12.28 2.07 -1.55
N CYS A 121 -11.04 1.61 -1.66
CA CYS A 121 -10.66 0.63 -2.66
C CYS A 121 -11.51 -0.65 -2.57
N VAL A 122 -11.67 -1.19 -1.37
CA VAL A 122 -12.50 -2.39 -1.11
C VAL A 122 -13.97 -2.12 -1.36
N SER A 123 -14.48 -0.94 -0.99
CA SER A 123 -15.89 -0.58 -1.17
C SER A 123 -16.30 -0.43 -2.64
N PHE A 124 -15.37 -0.10 -3.52
CA PHE A 124 -15.64 0.13 -4.96
C PHE A 124 -14.97 -0.89 -5.88
N ASP A 125 -14.48 -2.01 -5.35
CA ASP A 125 -13.73 -3.03 -6.13
C ASP A 125 -12.58 -2.42 -6.95
N GLY A 126 -11.91 -1.41 -6.40
CA GLY A 126 -10.89 -0.60 -7.06
C GLY A 126 -9.51 -1.25 -7.10
N VAL A 127 -8.54 -0.49 -7.62
CA VAL A 127 -7.12 -0.84 -7.59
C VAL A 127 -6.37 0.23 -6.80
N LEU A 128 -5.74 -0.17 -5.70
CA LEU A 128 -4.90 0.70 -4.89
C LEU A 128 -3.43 0.52 -5.30
N VAL A 129 -2.80 1.60 -5.74
CA VAL A 129 -1.38 1.61 -6.12
C VAL A 129 -0.61 2.44 -5.12
N ILE A 130 0.38 1.84 -4.46
CA ILE A 130 1.20 2.49 -3.44
C ILE A 130 2.67 2.33 -3.79
N ASP A 131 3.40 3.42 -3.84
CA ASP A 131 4.85 3.39 -3.95
C ASP A 131 5.48 3.42 -2.54
N GLU A 132 6.52 2.61 -2.32
CA GLU A 132 7.21 2.46 -1.03
C GLU A 132 6.27 2.19 0.16
N LEU A 133 5.40 1.19 0.04
CA LEU A 133 4.43 0.85 1.09
C LEU A 133 5.10 0.63 2.46
N ASN A 134 6.32 0.06 2.48
CA ASN A 134 7.08 -0.23 3.71
C ASN A 134 7.54 1.01 4.49
N THR A 135 7.60 2.20 3.86
CA THR A 135 8.11 3.43 4.52
C THR A 135 7.34 3.72 5.80
N LYS A 136 8.05 3.88 6.92
CA LYS A 136 7.52 4.12 8.28
C LYS A 136 6.61 3.02 8.85
N LEU A 137 6.55 1.86 8.21
CA LEU A 137 5.80 0.71 8.71
C LEU A 137 6.73 -0.38 9.22
N HIS A 138 6.36 -0.98 10.34
CA HIS A 138 6.99 -2.22 10.77
C HIS A 138 6.62 -3.37 9.82
N PRO A 139 7.51 -4.34 9.51
CA PRO A 139 7.20 -5.45 8.61
C PRO A 139 5.92 -6.22 8.93
N LEU A 140 5.57 -6.37 10.21
CA LEU A 140 4.30 -7.00 10.60
C LEU A 140 3.08 -6.17 10.19
N LEU A 141 3.17 -4.83 10.21
CA LEU A 141 2.10 -3.95 9.73
C LEU A 141 1.98 -4.01 8.21
N LEU A 142 3.11 -4.07 7.50
CA LEU A 142 3.13 -4.27 6.06
C LEU A 142 2.38 -5.55 5.68
N LYS A 143 2.72 -6.67 6.35
CA LYS A 143 2.01 -7.94 6.18
C LYS A 143 0.51 -7.81 6.44
N PHE A 144 0.13 -7.21 7.57
CA PHE A 144 -1.27 -7.04 7.94
C PHE A 144 -2.07 -6.26 6.87
N ILE A 145 -1.49 -5.18 6.32
CA ILE A 145 -2.13 -4.39 5.27
C ILE A 145 -2.31 -5.22 3.99
N VAL A 146 -1.30 -5.99 3.60
CA VAL A 146 -1.39 -6.87 2.43
C VAL A 146 -2.46 -7.95 2.64
N ASP A 147 -2.52 -8.55 3.82
CA ASP A 147 -3.51 -9.57 4.17
C ASP A 147 -4.96 -9.04 4.08
N LEU A 148 -5.22 -7.75 4.35
CA LEU A 148 -6.55 -7.16 4.20
C LEU A 148 -7.13 -7.31 2.78
N PHE A 149 -6.28 -7.30 1.77
CA PHE A 149 -6.71 -7.46 0.38
C PHE A 149 -6.94 -8.92 -0.02
N TYR A 150 -6.32 -9.87 0.70
CA TYR A 150 -6.58 -11.30 0.52
C TYR A 150 -7.85 -11.76 1.22
N ASP A 151 -8.16 -11.21 2.39
CA ASP A 151 -9.33 -11.60 3.20
C ASP A 151 -10.62 -10.90 2.75
N SER A 152 -10.51 -9.91 1.88
CA SER A 152 -11.66 -9.15 1.42
C SER A 152 -12.49 -9.96 0.43
N ALA A 153 -13.83 -9.95 0.60
CA ALA A 153 -14.76 -10.51 -0.36
C ALA A 153 -14.88 -9.65 -1.64
N SER A 154 -14.21 -8.50 -1.68
CA SER A 154 -14.20 -7.59 -2.83
C SER A 154 -13.22 -8.06 -3.91
N ARG A 155 -13.34 -7.46 -5.09
CA ARG A 155 -12.38 -7.61 -6.19
C ARG A 155 -11.25 -6.59 -6.15
N ALA A 156 -11.13 -5.87 -5.05
CA ALA A 156 -10.09 -4.87 -4.86
C ALA A 156 -8.69 -5.48 -5.05
N GLN A 157 -7.79 -4.71 -5.64
CA GLN A 157 -6.43 -5.12 -5.91
C GLN A 157 -5.44 -4.14 -5.26
N LEU A 158 -4.36 -4.68 -4.71
CA LEU A 158 -3.24 -3.89 -4.21
C LEU A 158 -2.03 -4.12 -5.11
N ILE A 159 -1.49 -3.02 -5.65
CA ILE A 159 -0.21 -2.98 -6.36
C ILE A 159 0.70 -2.08 -5.54
N TYR A 160 1.88 -2.57 -5.15
CA TYR A 160 2.80 -1.76 -4.37
C TYR A 160 4.26 -2.03 -4.73
N THR A 161 5.09 -1.01 -4.52
CA THR A 161 6.54 -1.17 -4.50
C THR A 161 7.04 -1.22 -3.07
N THR A 162 8.16 -1.89 -2.86
CA THR A 162 8.81 -1.97 -1.56
C THR A 162 10.28 -2.34 -1.71
N HIS A 163 11.10 -1.88 -0.76
CA HIS A 163 12.46 -2.37 -0.55
C HIS A 163 12.52 -3.44 0.56
N ASP A 164 11.40 -3.73 1.21
CA ASP A 164 11.30 -4.76 2.25
C ASP A 164 11.12 -6.15 1.61
N THR A 165 12.02 -7.06 1.92
CA THR A 165 12.04 -8.43 1.38
C THR A 165 11.34 -9.44 2.27
N THR A 166 10.89 -9.05 3.47
CA THR A 166 10.31 -9.96 4.47
C THR A 166 9.07 -10.70 4.00
N LEU A 167 8.31 -10.12 3.06
CA LEU A 167 7.14 -10.75 2.44
C LEU A 167 7.48 -11.54 1.18
N MET A 168 8.73 -11.58 0.75
CA MET A 168 9.16 -12.34 -0.44
C MET A 168 9.26 -13.84 -0.12
N ASP A 169 8.12 -14.44 0.16
CA ASP A 169 7.97 -15.85 0.51
C ASP A 169 6.76 -16.45 -0.24
N LYS A 170 6.92 -17.71 -0.66
CA LYS A 170 5.87 -18.51 -1.31
C LYS A 170 4.62 -18.72 -0.46
N LYS A 171 4.70 -18.47 0.86
CA LYS A 171 3.56 -18.49 1.76
C LYS A 171 2.65 -17.28 1.58
N PHE A 172 3.20 -16.16 1.10
CA PHE A 172 2.49 -14.90 0.92
C PHE A 172 2.16 -14.61 -0.53
N PHE A 173 3.10 -14.92 -1.44
CA PHE A 173 2.96 -14.56 -2.85
C PHE A 173 3.26 -15.72 -3.78
N ARG A 174 2.49 -15.79 -4.87
CA ARG A 174 2.85 -16.60 -6.04
C ARG A 174 3.95 -15.90 -6.83
N ARG A 175 4.72 -16.65 -7.63
CA ARG A 175 5.82 -16.12 -8.44
C ARG A 175 5.38 -15.07 -9.46
N ASP A 176 4.16 -15.18 -9.98
CA ASP A 176 3.56 -14.23 -10.92
C ASP A 176 3.15 -12.89 -10.27
N GLN A 177 3.12 -12.81 -8.95
CA GLN A 177 2.81 -11.62 -8.18
C GLN A 177 4.05 -10.81 -7.78
N ILE A 178 5.25 -11.41 -7.88
CA ILE A 178 6.52 -10.77 -7.50
C ILE A 178 7.22 -10.30 -8.77
N TRP A 179 7.48 -9.00 -8.82
CA TRP A 179 8.12 -8.33 -9.94
C TRP A 179 9.36 -7.57 -9.48
N PHE A 180 10.39 -7.56 -10.32
CA PHE A 180 11.64 -6.86 -10.09
C PHE A 180 11.81 -5.74 -11.09
N VAL A 181 12.39 -4.64 -10.63
CA VAL A 181 12.83 -3.53 -11.48
C VAL A 181 14.34 -3.44 -11.40
N GLU A 182 15.00 -3.52 -12.53
CA GLU A 182 16.44 -3.37 -12.66
C GLU A 182 16.74 -2.19 -13.56
N LYS A 183 17.78 -1.44 -13.23
CA LYS A 183 18.26 -0.33 -14.03
C LYS A 183 19.63 -0.68 -14.56
N ASP A 184 19.82 -0.55 -15.88
CA ASP A 184 21.09 -0.83 -16.52
C ASP A 184 22.08 0.34 -16.39
N GLU A 185 23.29 0.17 -16.94
CA GLU A 185 24.35 1.19 -16.95
C GLU A 185 24.00 2.43 -17.76
N PHE A 186 23.03 2.38 -18.67
CA PHE A 186 22.55 3.48 -19.48
C PHE A 186 21.35 4.20 -18.84
N GLY A 187 20.84 3.66 -17.73
CA GLY A 187 19.68 4.20 -17.00
C GLY A 187 18.34 3.70 -17.51
N GLU A 188 18.32 2.71 -18.41
CA GLU A 188 17.09 2.06 -18.85
C GLU A 188 16.56 1.11 -17.77
N SER A 189 15.26 1.18 -17.52
CA SER A 189 14.60 0.32 -16.53
C SER A 189 13.96 -0.90 -17.19
N ARG A 190 14.22 -2.08 -16.64
CA ARG A 190 13.64 -3.34 -17.06
C ARG A 190 12.75 -3.90 -15.96
N LEU A 191 11.54 -4.33 -16.32
CA LEU A 191 10.59 -5.00 -15.44
C LEU A 191 10.50 -6.48 -15.84
N PHE A 192 10.58 -7.38 -14.84
CA PHE A 192 10.48 -8.82 -15.05
C PHE A 192 9.90 -9.51 -13.82
N ALA A 193 9.26 -10.67 -14.00
CA ALA A 193 8.58 -11.40 -12.93
C ALA A 193 9.45 -12.54 -12.39
N LEU A 194 9.24 -12.90 -11.11
CA LEU A 194 9.86 -14.10 -10.54
C LEU A 194 9.42 -15.37 -11.26
N SER A 195 8.26 -15.37 -11.92
CA SER A 195 7.77 -16.46 -12.76
C SER A 195 8.62 -16.72 -14.03
N ASP A 196 9.41 -15.73 -14.45
CA ASP A 196 10.29 -15.86 -15.62
C ASP A 196 11.53 -16.74 -15.31
N TYR A 197 11.76 -17.00 -14.03
CA TYR A 197 12.87 -17.83 -13.56
C TYR A 197 12.43 -19.25 -13.24
N LYS A 198 13.34 -20.22 -13.48
CA LYS A 198 13.19 -21.61 -13.02
C LYS A 198 13.57 -21.70 -11.55
N VAL A 199 12.61 -21.49 -10.68
CA VAL A 199 12.80 -21.52 -9.22
C VAL A 199 12.57 -22.94 -8.71
N ARG A 200 13.50 -23.46 -7.90
CA ARG A 200 13.38 -24.77 -7.26
C ARG A 200 12.25 -24.77 -6.21
N SER A 201 11.62 -25.91 -5.98
CA SER A 201 10.50 -26.02 -5.05
C SER A 201 10.89 -25.75 -3.59
N ASP A 202 12.15 -25.99 -3.23
CA ASP A 202 12.75 -25.77 -1.91
C ASP A 202 13.38 -24.38 -1.75
N ALA A 203 13.44 -23.58 -2.81
CA ALA A 203 14.07 -22.26 -2.80
C ALA A 203 13.38 -21.28 -1.86
N SER A 204 14.17 -20.42 -1.22
CA SER A 204 13.70 -19.24 -0.51
C SER A 204 13.81 -18.05 -1.44
N PHE A 205 12.68 -17.44 -1.80
CA PHE A 205 12.65 -16.29 -2.72
C PHE A 205 13.50 -15.13 -2.21
N GLU A 206 13.39 -14.81 -0.93
CA GLU A 206 14.17 -13.74 -0.29
C GLU A 206 15.67 -14.03 -0.33
N LYS A 207 16.10 -15.23 0.10
CA LYS A 207 17.53 -15.57 0.14
C LYS A 207 18.15 -15.56 -1.25
N ASP A 208 17.47 -16.11 -2.24
CA ASP A 208 17.94 -16.16 -3.62
C ASP A 208 18.01 -14.75 -4.23
N TYR A 209 17.02 -13.88 -3.92
CA TYR A 209 17.04 -12.48 -4.32
C TYR A 209 18.24 -11.73 -3.72
N LEU A 210 18.43 -11.81 -2.41
CA LEU A 210 19.55 -11.16 -1.71
C LEU A 210 20.92 -11.72 -2.16
N ALA A 211 20.97 -12.96 -2.66
CA ALA A 211 22.14 -13.54 -3.28
C ALA A 211 22.35 -13.12 -4.76
N GLY A 212 21.43 -12.31 -5.33
CA GLY A 212 21.52 -11.82 -6.71
C GLY A 212 21.06 -12.81 -7.78
N VAL A 213 20.43 -13.92 -7.40
CA VAL A 213 20.02 -14.98 -8.36
C VAL A 213 19.01 -14.44 -9.38
N TYR A 214 18.19 -13.48 -9.00
CA TYR A 214 17.13 -12.93 -9.84
C TYR A 214 17.48 -11.55 -10.44
N GLY A 215 18.66 -10.97 -10.12
CA GLY A 215 18.96 -9.58 -10.47
C GLY A 215 18.16 -8.58 -9.64
N GLY A 216 18.11 -7.32 -10.08
CA GLY A 216 17.35 -6.25 -9.40
C GLY A 216 17.89 -5.83 -8.04
N ILE A 217 19.12 -6.23 -7.70
CA ILE A 217 19.81 -5.82 -6.47
C ILE A 217 20.88 -4.77 -6.76
N PRO A 218 21.14 -3.84 -5.84
CA PRO A 218 22.21 -2.87 -6.02
C PRO A 218 23.57 -3.55 -5.96
N MET A 219 24.42 -3.31 -6.96
CA MET A 219 25.82 -3.76 -6.95
C MET A 219 26.67 -2.74 -6.19
N LEU A 220 26.94 -3.03 -4.94
CA LEU A 220 27.82 -2.20 -4.10
C LEU A 220 29.28 -2.38 -4.54
N ARG A 221 29.99 -1.26 -4.67
CA ARG A 221 31.44 -1.23 -4.89
C ARG A 221 32.15 -0.82 -3.60
N GLU A 222 33.41 -1.23 -3.46
CA GLU A 222 34.23 -0.76 -2.35
C GLU A 222 34.40 0.76 -2.42
N PHE A 223 34.20 1.42 -1.30
CA PHE A 223 34.40 2.84 -1.13
C PHE A 223 35.18 3.11 0.17
N SER A 224 36.24 3.90 0.09
CA SER A 224 37.01 4.33 1.26
C SER A 224 36.81 5.82 1.48
N MET A 225 36.57 6.20 2.74
CA MET A 225 36.56 7.62 3.17
C MET A 225 38.00 8.17 3.34
N LYS A 226 39.01 7.31 3.30
CA LYS A 226 40.42 7.71 3.37
C LYS A 226 40.97 7.78 1.95
N GLU A 227 41.61 8.88 1.62
CA GLU A 227 42.40 8.97 0.40
C GLU A 227 43.52 7.93 0.47
N ASP A 228 43.70 7.16 -0.59
CA ASP A 228 44.88 6.29 -0.74
C ASP A 228 46.13 7.19 -0.74
N LYS A 229 46.98 7.00 0.28
CA LYS A 229 48.25 7.72 0.44
C LYS A 229 49.30 7.22 -0.53
#